data_66311924a5da1f0055a50532f41f6344
#
_entry.id   66311924a5da1f0055a50532f41f6344
#
_cell.length_a   1.000
_cell.length_b   1.000
_cell.length_c   1.000
_cell.angle_alpha   90.00
_cell.angle_beta   90.00
_cell.angle_gamma   90.00
#
_symmetry.space_group_name_H-M   'P 1'
#
loop_
_entity.id
_entity.type
_entity.pdbx_description
1 polymer ?
#
loop_
_entity_poly.entity_id
_entity_poly.type
_entity_poly.pdbx_seq_one_letter_code
_entity_poly.pdbx_strand_id
1 'polypeptide(L)'
;TKTCIKTAQKNNMKVRVLGDPTALDPDLQESLKKLEESSKDNTGLNFQIAINYGSRDEITRAVRHLAADVKDGKLAVDAIDEACISGYLDTREVPDPDLLIRTSGEQRLSNYLLWQLAYTEFYFTDVPWPAFTKEELWKAIEKFNSRDRRYGGVKEG
;
A
#
# COMPACT_ATOMS: atom_id res chain seq x y z
N THR A 1 -12.07 -15.06 9.64
CA THR A 1 -10.60 -15.28 9.76
C THR A 1 -10.17 -16.65 9.21
N LYS A 2 -10.75 -17.78 9.64
CA LYS A 2 -10.36 -19.13 9.15
C LYS A 2 -10.42 -19.27 7.63
N THR A 3 -11.42 -18.71 6.98
CA THR A 3 -11.57 -18.73 5.51
C THR A 3 -10.48 -17.90 4.83
N CYS A 4 -10.17 -16.71 5.35
CA CYS A 4 -9.11 -15.86 4.79
C CYS A 4 -7.74 -16.52 4.88
N ILE A 5 -7.40 -17.13 6.03
CA ILE A 5 -6.15 -17.88 6.21
C ILE A 5 -6.03 -19.02 5.19
N LYS A 6 -7.08 -19.83 5.05
CA LYS A 6 -7.10 -20.94 4.06
C LYS A 6 -6.92 -20.43 2.63
N THR A 7 -7.57 -19.29 2.30
CA THR A 7 -7.44 -18.68 0.97
C THR A 7 -6.03 -18.16 0.73
N ALA A 8 -5.43 -17.48 1.71
CA ALA A 8 -4.06 -16.97 1.60
C ALA A 8 -3.06 -18.13 1.41
N GLN A 9 -3.16 -19.18 2.20
CA GLN A 9 -2.29 -20.37 2.09
C GLN A 9 -2.47 -21.08 0.76
N LYS A 10 -3.72 -21.36 0.35
CA LYS A 10 -4.03 -22.05 -0.92
C LYS A 10 -3.48 -21.32 -2.13
N ASN A 11 -3.50 -19.99 -2.13
CA ASN A 11 -3.06 -19.16 -3.24
C ASN A 11 -1.63 -18.63 -3.07
N ASN A 12 -0.89 -19.11 -2.07
CA ASN A 12 0.47 -18.66 -1.76
C ASN A 12 0.57 -17.13 -1.62
N MET A 13 -0.42 -16.50 -0.96
CA MET A 13 -0.48 -15.05 -0.78
C MET A 13 0.17 -14.65 0.55
N LYS A 14 1.10 -13.71 0.53
CA LYS A 14 1.64 -13.04 1.72
C LYS A 14 0.75 -11.85 2.04
N VAL A 15 0.02 -11.92 3.15
CA VAL A 15 -0.92 -10.87 3.56
C VAL A 15 -0.27 -9.92 4.54
N ARG A 16 -0.46 -8.62 4.34
CA ARG A 16 -0.04 -7.55 5.25
C ARG A 16 -1.19 -6.59 5.49
N VAL A 17 -1.28 -6.08 6.70
CA VAL A 17 -2.25 -5.04 7.07
C VAL A 17 -1.52 -3.71 7.17
N LEU A 18 -2.02 -2.69 6.48
CA LEU A 18 -1.56 -1.31 6.56
C LEU A 18 -2.50 -0.51 7.44
N GLY A 19 -1.96 0.41 8.24
CA GLY A 19 -2.71 1.29 9.12
C GLY A 19 -2.52 0.96 10.59
N ASP A 20 -3.29 1.65 11.44
CA ASP A 20 -3.23 1.49 12.88
C ASP A 20 -4.32 0.53 13.40
N PRO A 21 -3.97 -0.70 13.79
CA PRO A 21 -4.95 -1.66 14.29
C PRO A 21 -5.41 -1.35 15.72
N THR A 22 -4.77 -0.44 16.46
CA THR A 22 -5.01 -0.24 17.89
C THR A 22 -6.42 0.29 18.20
N ALA A 23 -7.07 0.96 17.24
CA ALA A 23 -8.44 1.43 17.36
C ALA A 23 -9.51 0.41 16.96
N LEU A 24 -9.11 -0.79 16.54
CA LEU A 24 -10.02 -1.88 16.17
C LEU A 24 -10.38 -2.73 17.40
N ASP A 25 -11.49 -3.46 17.30
CA ASP A 25 -11.86 -4.42 18.34
C ASP A 25 -10.76 -5.46 18.57
N PRO A 26 -10.47 -5.86 19.83
CA PRO A 26 -9.40 -6.80 20.16
C PRO A 26 -9.45 -8.12 19.38
N ASP A 27 -10.65 -8.68 19.19
CA ASP A 27 -10.86 -9.93 18.42
C ASP A 27 -10.47 -9.76 16.95
N LEU A 28 -10.71 -8.57 16.38
CA LEU A 28 -10.32 -8.25 15.02
C LEU A 28 -8.80 -8.08 14.91
N GLN A 29 -8.19 -7.37 15.86
CA GLN A 29 -6.72 -7.22 15.94
C GLN A 29 -6.03 -8.60 15.97
N GLU A 30 -6.50 -9.50 16.85
CA GLU A 30 -5.95 -10.86 16.95
C GLU A 30 -6.16 -11.65 15.65
N SER A 31 -7.31 -11.49 15.00
CA SER A 31 -7.64 -12.14 13.75
C SER A 31 -6.73 -11.68 12.60
N LEU A 32 -6.44 -10.39 12.51
CA LEU A 32 -5.53 -9.81 11.52
C LEU A 32 -4.09 -10.29 11.76
N LYS A 33 -3.63 -10.24 13.01
CA LYS A 33 -2.31 -10.74 13.38
C LYS A 33 -2.13 -12.22 13.04
N LYS A 34 -3.13 -13.07 13.30
CA LYS A 34 -3.10 -14.49 12.91
C LYS A 34 -3.04 -14.67 11.40
N LEU A 35 -3.74 -13.83 10.63
CA LEU A 35 -3.71 -13.89 9.17
C LEU A 35 -2.32 -13.53 8.62
N GLU A 36 -1.71 -12.46 9.10
CA GLU A 36 -0.35 -12.07 8.73
C GLU A 36 0.67 -13.16 9.09
N GLU A 37 0.65 -13.62 10.33
CA GLU A 37 1.61 -14.64 10.82
C GLU A 37 1.48 -15.95 10.06
N SER A 38 0.26 -16.41 9.75
CA SER A 38 0.03 -17.64 9.01
C SER A 38 0.46 -17.58 7.55
N SER A 39 0.65 -16.39 6.98
CA SER A 39 1.00 -16.18 5.57
C SER A 39 2.37 -15.54 5.35
N LYS A 40 3.14 -15.28 6.42
CA LYS A 40 4.42 -14.54 6.34
C LYS A 40 5.47 -15.19 5.45
N ASP A 41 5.48 -16.52 5.39
CA ASP A 41 6.45 -17.30 4.63
C ASP A 41 5.99 -17.60 3.20
N ASN A 42 4.78 -17.17 2.82
CA ASN A 42 4.30 -17.30 1.46
C ASN A 42 5.10 -16.40 0.51
N THR A 43 5.35 -16.91 -0.69
CA THR A 43 6.27 -16.31 -1.68
C THR A 43 5.58 -15.80 -2.95
N GLY A 44 4.26 -15.95 -3.03
CA GLY A 44 3.47 -15.53 -4.19
C GLY A 44 3.06 -14.05 -4.10
N LEU A 45 1.77 -13.78 -4.31
CA LEU A 45 1.23 -12.42 -4.29
C LEU A 45 1.40 -11.76 -2.91
N ASN A 46 2.03 -10.59 -2.87
CA ASN A 46 1.96 -9.70 -1.71
C ASN A 46 0.61 -8.98 -1.73
N PHE A 47 -0.29 -9.38 -0.84
CA PHE A 47 -1.64 -8.83 -0.72
C PHE A 47 -1.72 -7.91 0.50
N GLN A 48 -1.88 -6.62 0.28
CA GLN A 48 -1.95 -5.63 1.34
C GLN A 48 -3.38 -5.13 1.53
N ILE A 49 -3.82 -5.03 2.77
CA ILE A 49 -5.15 -4.59 3.16
C ILE A 49 -5.01 -3.35 4.04
N ALA A 50 -5.49 -2.21 3.56
CA ALA A 50 -5.53 -0.98 4.34
C ALA A 50 -6.78 -0.99 5.24
N ILE A 51 -6.58 -1.02 6.57
CA ILE A 51 -7.65 -1.01 7.57
C ILE A 51 -7.32 0.06 8.61
N ASN A 52 -8.28 0.94 8.89
CA ASN A 52 -8.05 2.11 9.74
C ASN A 52 -6.77 2.85 9.32
N TYR A 53 -6.62 3.04 8.02
CA TYR A 53 -5.44 3.60 7.38
C TYR A 53 -5.68 5.06 6.97
N GLY A 54 -4.68 5.87 7.19
CA GLY A 54 -4.58 7.21 6.65
C GLY A 54 -3.12 7.60 6.46
N SER A 55 -2.76 8.07 5.26
CA SER A 55 -1.35 8.34 4.93
C SER A 55 -0.71 9.40 5.81
N ARG A 56 -1.47 10.43 6.22
CA ARG A 56 -0.94 11.44 7.15
C ARG A 56 -0.60 10.86 8.52
N ASP A 57 -1.43 9.91 9.01
CA ASP A 57 -1.13 9.20 10.26
C ASP A 57 0.08 8.29 10.08
N GLU A 58 0.13 7.50 9.01
CA GLU A 58 1.26 6.64 8.68
C GLU A 58 2.58 7.43 8.67
N ILE A 59 2.62 8.55 7.93
CA ILE A 59 3.80 9.43 7.87
C ILE A 59 4.15 9.97 9.25
N THR A 60 3.15 10.37 10.04
CA THR A 60 3.39 10.86 11.40
C THR A 60 4.00 9.78 12.30
N ARG A 61 3.51 8.53 12.21
CA ARG A 61 4.09 7.37 12.94
C ARG A 61 5.52 7.10 12.48
N ALA A 62 5.77 7.10 11.18
CA ALA A 62 7.10 6.92 10.59
C ALA A 62 8.09 7.99 11.10
N VAL A 63 7.70 9.27 11.08
CA VAL A 63 8.52 10.39 11.60
C VAL A 63 8.83 10.22 13.08
N ARG A 64 7.86 9.78 13.89
CA ARG A 64 8.09 9.53 15.33
C ARG A 64 9.11 8.41 15.56
N HIS A 65 9.02 7.31 14.83
CA HIS A 65 9.98 6.21 14.94
C HIS A 65 11.38 6.64 14.48
N LEU A 66 11.47 7.35 13.36
CA LEU A 66 12.71 7.90 12.85
C LEU A 66 13.37 8.85 13.85
N ALA A 67 12.59 9.77 14.44
CA ALA A 67 13.09 10.70 15.46
C ALA A 67 13.56 9.96 16.73
N ALA A 68 12.91 8.87 17.11
CA ALA A 68 13.35 8.04 18.23
C ALA A 68 14.69 7.37 17.92
N ASP A 69 14.87 6.81 16.73
CA ASP A 69 16.13 6.16 16.33
C ASP A 69 17.28 7.17 16.19
N VAL A 70 17.01 8.40 15.76
CA VAL A 70 18.02 9.49 15.81
C VAL A 70 18.39 9.82 17.24
N LYS A 71 17.42 9.99 18.13
CA LYS A 71 17.67 10.26 19.58
C LYS A 71 18.48 9.14 20.22
N ASP A 72 18.20 7.89 19.86
CA ASP A 72 18.92 6.71 20.40
C ASP A 72 20.29 6.49 19.74
N GLY A 73 20.71 7.34 18.80
CA GLY A 73 21.98 7.22 18.11
C GLY A 73 22.05 6.08 17.07
N LYS A 74 20.91 5.47 16.73
CA LYS A 74 20.83 4.39 15.73
C LYS A 74 20.83 4.92 14.29
N LEU A 75 20.45 6.18 14.10
CA LEU A 75 20.36 6.85 12.82
C LEU A 75 20.98 8.25 12.93
N ALA A 76 21.86 8.63 12.00
CA ALA A 76 22.36 9.97 11.87
C ALA A 76 21.37 10.86 11.11
N VAL A 77 21.25 12.14 11.47
CA VAL A 77 20.29 13.08 10.85
C VAL A 77 20.57 13.23 9.35
N ASP A 78 21.82 13.26 8.95
CA ASP A 78 22.26 13.39 7.56
C ASP A 78 22.07 12.10 6.71
N ALA A 79 21.76 10.98 7.35
CA ALA A 79 21.36 9.74 6.69
C ALA A 79 19.86 9.67 6.37
N ILE A 80 19.09 10.71 6.72
CA ILE A 80 17.65 10.75 6.43
C ILE A 80 17.46 11.23 5.00
N ASP A 81 17.11 10.30 4.11
CA ASP A 81 16.73 10.53 2.72
C ASP A 81 15.35 9.93 2.42
N GLU A 82 14.89 10.00 1.18
CA GLU A 82 13.58 9.45 0.76
C GLU A 82 13.50 7.93 0.98
N ALA A 83 14.58 7.20 0.73
CA ALA A 83 14.64 5.76 0.94
C ALA A 83 14.56 5.41 2.44
N CYS A 84 15.26 6.18 3.27
CA CYS A 84 15.17 6.06 4.72
C CYS A 84 13.73 6.25 5.20
N ILE A 85 13.04 7.33 4.78
CA ILE A 85 11.64 7.58 5.14
C ILE A 85 10.73 6.44 4.68
N SER A 86 10.88 5.99 3.44
CA SER A 86 10.13 4.86 2.89
C SER A 86 10.30 3.59 3.72
N GLY A 87 11.50 3.37 4.29
CA GLY A 87 11.80 2.26 5.18
C GLY A 87 11.04 2.27 6.51
N TYR A 88 10.47 3.40 6.92
CA TYR A 88 9.64 3.52 8.13
C TYR A 88 8.14 3.48 7.87
N LEU A 89 7.70 3.49 6.60
CA LEU A 89 6.30 3.38 6.23
C LEU A 89 5.76 1.95 6.39
N ASP A 90 4.44 1.81 6.45
CA ASP A 90 3.78 0.51 6.54
C ASP A 90 4.07 -0.36 5.30
N THR A 91 4.35 0.27 4.15
CA THR A 91 4.65 -0.36 2.85
C THR A 91 6.13 -0.69 2.62
N ARG A 92 6.99 -0.54 3.60
CA ARG A 92 8.47 -0.64 3.50
C ARG A 92 9.05 -1.90 2.81
N GLU A 93 8.26 -2.98 2.71
CA GLU A 93 8.71 -4.25 2.13
C GLU A 93 8.24 -4.47 0.69
N VAL A 94 7.53 -3.52 0.12
CA VAL A 94 6.98 -3.60 -1.23
C VAL A 94 7.29 -2.33 -2.01
N PRO A 95 7.42 -2.41 -3.35
CA PRO A 95 7.62 -1.22 -4.18
C PRO A 95 6.39 -0.32 -4.16
N ASP A 96 6.60 0.95 -4.51
CA ASP A 96 5.50 1.88 -4.74
C ASP A 96 4.58 1.37 -5.87
N PRO A 97 3.28 1.67 -5.81
CA PRO A 97 2.34 1.18 -6.79
C PRO A 97 2.54 1.84 -8.16
N ASP A 98 2.49 1.04 -9.22
CA ASP A 98 2.52 1.54 -10.59
C ASP A 98 1.18 2.08 -11.06
N LEU A 99 0.07 1.52 -10.57
CA LEU A 99 -1.29 1.84 -10.98
C LEU A 99 -2.21 1.95 -9.76
N LEU A 100 -2.91 3.09 -9.65
CA LEU A 100 -4.04 3.29 -8.74
C LEU A 100 -5.34 3.19 -9.54
N ILE A 101 -6.24 2.30 -9.13
CA ILE A 101 -7.59 2.21 -9.68
C ILE A 101 -8.57 2.78 -8.65
N ARG A 102 -9.30 3.83 -9.01
CA ARG A 102 -10.36 4.41 -8.19
C ARG A 102 -11.70 4.23 -8.89
N THR A 103 -12.60 3.53 -8.21
CA THR A 103 -13.94 3.18 -8.71
C THR A 103 -15.00 4.21 -8.28
N SER A 104 -16.24 4.03 -8.77
CA SER A 104 -17.44 4.79 -8.36
C SER A 104 -17.41 6.27 -8.73
N GLY A 105 -16.70 6.67 -9.77
CA GLY A 105 -16.63 8.07 -10.24
C GLY A 105 -15.87 9.02 -9.31
N GLU A 106 -15.25 8.50 -8.25
CA GLU A 106 -14.54 9.29 -7.26
C GLU A 106 -13.14 9.68 -7.78
N GLN A 107 -12.81 10.98 -7.76
CA GLN A 107 -11.55 11.53 -8.29
C GLN A 107 -10.71 12.20 -7.19
N ARG A 108 -10.59 11.55 -6.04
CA ARG A 108 -9.79 12.01 -4.90
C ARG A 108 -9.05 10.86 -4.26
N LEU A 109 -7.92 11.11 -3.59
CA LEU A 109 -7.13 10.10 -2.89
C LEU A 109 -7.66 9.77 -1.49
N SER A 110 -8.40 10.68 -0.87
CA SER A 110 -8.95 10.50 0.49
C SER A 110 -7.88 10.08 1.51
N ASN A 111 -6.72 10.73 1.48
CA ASN A 111 -5.62 10.43 2.39
C ASN A 111 -5.06 9.00 2.26
N TYR A 112 -5.11 8.43 1.04
CA TYR A 112 -4.62 7.09 0.74
C TYR A 112 -3.25 7.16 0.06
N LEU A 113 -2.23 6.48 0.63
CA LEU A 113 -0.88 6.28 0.10
C LEU A 113 -0.21 7.55 -0.50
N LEU A 114 -0.33 8.72 0.16
CA LEU A 114 0.14 10.00 -0.40
C LEU A 114 1.64 10.02 -0.74
N TRP A 115 2.47 9.33 0.04
CA TRP A 115 3.90 9.20 -0.22
C TRP A 115 4.16 8.28 -1.40
N GLN A 116 3.56 7.10 -1.39
CA GLN A 116 3.82 6.02 -2.34
C GLN A 116 3.24 6.28 -3.74
N LEU A 117 2.24 7.17 -3.84
CA LEU A 117 1.58 7.48 -5.12
C LEU A 117 2.27 8.59 -5.93
N ALA A 118 3.46 9.05 -5.53
CA ALA A 118 4.16 10.18 -6.14
C ALA A 118 4.36 10.04 -7.66
N TYR A 119 4.60 8.82 -8.15
CA TYR A 119 4.81 8.52 -9.58
C TYR A 119 3.83 7.50 -10.13
N THR A 120 2.71 7.28 -9.43
CA THR A 120 1.69 6.30 -9.78
C THR A 120 0.78 6.82 -10.90
N GLU A 121 0.47 5.97 -11.87
CA GLU A 121 -0.57 6.25 -12.87
C GLU A 121 -1.96 6.04 -12.30
N PHE A 122 -2.88 6.97 -12.58
CA PHE A 122 -4.25 6.91 -12.07
C PHE A 122 -5.24 6.46 -13.14
N TYR A 123 -6.09 5.52 -12.77
CA TYR A 123 -7.25 5.07 -13.55
C TYR A 123 -8.52 5.29 -12.75
N PHE A 124 -9.37 6.21 -13.22
CA PHE A 124 -10.68 6.48 -12.64
C PHE A 124 -11.76 5.83 -13.48
N THR A 125 -12.75 5.21 -12.83
CA THR A 125 -13.90 4.59 -13.49
C THR A 125 -15.18 4.83 -12.70
N ASP A 126 -16.29 5.00 -13.42
CA ASP A 126 -17.62 5.16 -12.83
C ASP A 126 -18.20 3.82 -12.30
N VAL A 127 -17.60 2.69 -12.70
CA VAL A 127 -18.03 1.36 -12.27
C VAL A 127 -17.87 1.25 -10.74
N PRO A 128 -18.95 0.94 -10.00
CA PRO A 128 -18.85 0.77 -8.55
C PRO A 128 -18.13 -0.53 -8.19
N TRP A 129 -17.44 -0.53 -7.02
CA TRP A 129 -16.62 -1.66 -6.61
C TRP A 129 -17.32 -3.04 -6.68
N PRO A 130 -18.60 -3.21 -6.29
CA PRO A 130 -19.27 -4.50 -6.41
C PRO A 130 -19.48 -5.00 -7.85
N ALA A 131 -19.44 -4.09 -8.84
CA ALA A 131 -19.56 -4.39 -10.26
C ALA A 131 -18.21 -4.37 -11.00
N PHE A 132 -17.09 -4.16 -10.29
CA PHE A 132 -15.77 -4.11 -10.87
C PHE A 132 -15.27 -5.54 -11.12
N THR A 133 -15.36 -5.97 -12.37
CA THR A 133 -15.04 -7.34 -12.81
C THR A 133 -13.60 -7.48 -13.26
N LYS A 134 -13.20 -8.70 -13.62
CA LYS A 134 -11.91 -8.99 -14.22
C LYS A 134 -11.70 -8.23 -15.53
N GLU A 135 -12.75 -8.09 -16.33
CA GLU A 135 -12.74 -7.35 -17.60
C GLU A 135 -12.46 -5.86 -17.35
N GLU A 136 -13.03 -5.27 -16.29
CA GLU A 136 -12.73 -3.89 -15.90
C GLU A 136 -11.28 -3.72 -15.44
N LEU A 137 -10.74 -4.70 -14.72
CA LEU A 137 -9.32 -4.70 -14.37
C LEU A 137 -8.42 -4.75 -15.62
N TRP A 138 -8.75 -5.59 -16.60
CA TRP A 138 -8.00 -5.67 -17.85
C TRP A 138 -8.02 -4.35 -18.63
N LYS A 139 -9.15 -3.67 -18.70
CA LYS A 139 -9.25 -2.32 -19.33
C LYS A 139 -8.30 -1.32 -18.64
N ALA A 140 -8.23 -1.36 -17.29
CA ALA A 140 -7.32 -0.48 -16.56
C ALA A 140 -5.85 -0.80 -16.88
N ILE A 141 -5.47 -2.08 -16.94
CA ILE A 141 -4.12 -2.53 -17.28
C ILE A 141 -3.76 -2.18 -18.74
N GLU A 142 -4.66 -2.39 -19.69
CA GLU A 142 -4.43 -2.02 -21.09
C GLU A 142 -4.21 -0.52 -21.25
N LYS A 143 -5.02 0.30 -20.53
CA LYS A 143 -4.86 1.74 -20.55
C LYS A 143 -3.52 2.17 -19.91
N PHE A 144 -3.13 1.54 -18.83
CA PHE A 144 -1.82 1.75 -18.21
C PHE A 144 -0.68 1.43 -19.18
N ASN A 145 -0.71 0.28 -19.84
CA ASN A 145 0.31 -0.14 -20.79
C ASN A 145 0.40 0.75 -22.04
N SER A 146 -0.70 1.44 -22.42
CA SER A 146 -0.73 2.33 -23.57
C SER A 146 -0.17 3.73 -23.29
N ARG A 147 0.18 4.05 -22.03
CA ARG A 147 0.70 5.36 -21.63
C ARG A 147 2.22 5.43 -21.75
N ASP A 148 2.72 6.54 -22.33
CA ASP A 148 4.14 6.88 -22.27
C ASP A 148 4.50 7.45 -20.89
N ARG A 149 5.22 6.69 -20.08
CA ARG A 149 5.72 7.14 -18.77
C ARG A 149 6.89 8.11 -18.96
N ARG A 150 6.64 9.41 -18.71
CA ARG A 150 7.64 10.46 -18.75
C ARG A 150 8.10 10.79 -17.33
N TYR A 151 9.11 10.12 -16.83
CA TYR A 151 9.73 10.40 -15.52
C TYR A 151 10.47 11.76 -15.52
N GLY A 152 9.74 12.88 -15.75
CA GLY A 152 10.31 14.22 -15.76
C GLY A 152 11.23 14.56 -16.94
N GLY A 153 11.47 13.63 -17.87
CA GLY A 153 12.29 13.84 -19.06
C GLY A 153 11.46 14.41 -20.21
N VAL A 154 11.82 15.60 -20.71
CA VAL A 154 11.33 16.11 -21.98
C VAL A 154 12.04 15.33 -23.08
N LYS A 155 11.31 14.60 -23.94
CA LYS A 155 11.85 14.16 -25.24
C LYS A 155 12.04 15.44 -26.06
N GLU A 156 13.28 15.83 -26.30
CA GLU A 156 13.60 16.79 -27.36
C GLU A 156 13.10 16.20 -28.69
N GLY A 157 12.17 16.93 -29.33
CA GLY A 157 11.59 16.58 -30.62
C GLY A 157 12.54 16.86 -31.79
#